data_76a38c054671049097f14eb1b0e3632a
#
_entry.id   76a38c054671049097f14eb1b0e3632a
#
_cell.length_a   1.000
_cell.length_b   1.000
_cell.length_c   1.000
_cell.angle_alpha   90.00
_cell.angle_beta   90.00
_cell.angle_gamma   90.00
#
_symmetry.space_group_name_H-M   'P 1'
#
loop_
_entity.id
_entity.type
_entity.pdbx_description
1 polymer ?
#
loop_
_entity_poly.entity_id
_entity_poly.type
_entity_poly.pdbx_seq_one_letter_code
_entity_poly.pdbx_strand_id
1 'polypeptide(L)'
;MTVLITTSRRPTRRTRSLCNDLVKVIPGAVKVNRGKMSIKDVAAKTLELNANAAIIISVYRGNPGKIWFLQVTERSYEWVPPDILLAGVKLQREFGYFKLSPFRKLAVTISEETKDELEKLARTLSNILKVPLIYIPISHKELLKQQVKDFDVTLHVDNDPRFKAAIKFIQTVDGKEIGPRIRIKKMFWQIKRVFKIE
;
A
#
# COMPACT_ATOMS: atom_id res chain seq x y z
N MET A 1 3.81 13.91 -4.67
CA MET A 1 2.54 13.26 -4.97
C MET A 1 1.92 12.76 -3.67
N THR A 2 0.60 12.85 -3.50
CA THR A 2 -0.06 12.57 -2.23
C THR A 2 -1.06 11.41 -2.39
N VAL A 3 -1.14 10.52 -1.41
CA VAL A 3 -2.17 9.49 -1.29
C VAL A 3 -2.83 9.60 0.08
N LEU A 4 -4.17 9.55 0.12
CA LEU A 4 -4.91 9.55 1.38
C LEU A 4 -4.97 8.14 1.95
N ILE A 5 -4.64 7.96 3.22
CA ILE A 5 -4.79 6.69 3.93
C ILE A 5 -5.83 6.86 5.05
N THR A 6 -6.85 6.02 5.04
CA THR A 6 -7.90 6.05 6.05
C THR A 6 -8.39 4.64 6.40
N THR A 7 -9.32 4.57 7.34
CA THR A 7 -9.85 3.30 7.83
C THR A 7 -11.36 3.17 7.51
N SER A 8 -11.95 2.03 7.81
CA SER A 8 -13.40 1.93 7.96
C SER A 8 -13.90 2.78 9.15
N ARG A 9 -15.21 3.01 9.25
CA ARG A 9 -15.83 3.90 10.27
C ARG A 9 -15.53 3.51 11.71
N ARG A 10 -15.33 2.22 12.00
CA ARG A 10 -15.04 1.69 13.36
C ARG A 10 -13.70 0.96 13.38
N PRO A 11 -12.56 1.69 13.34
CA PRO A 11 -11.24 1.08 13.32
C PRO A 11 -10.78 0.65 14.71
N THR A 12 -10.04 -0.45 14.77
CA THR A 12 -9.31 -0.85 15.99
C THR A 12 -8.01 -0.08 16.12
N ARG A 13 -7.38 -0.16 17.32
CA ARG A 13 -6.04 0.41 17.55
C ARG A 13 -5.01 -0.15 16.54
N ARG A 14 -5.05 -1.47 16.27
CA ARG A 14 -4.13 -2.13 15.36
C ARG A 14 -4.30 -1.64 13.91
N THR A 15 -5.55 -1.39 13.46
CA THR A 15 -5.81 -0.82 12.13
C THR A 15 -5.30 0.62 12.01
N ARG A 16 -5.48 1.44 13.06
CA ARG A 16 -4.92 2.81 13.09
C ARG A 16 -3.39 2.80 13.08
N SER A 17 -2.77 1.84 13.80
CA SER A 17 -1.30 1.67 13.78
C SER A 17 -0.80 1.32 12.39
N LEU A 18 -1.48 0.41 11.66
CA LEU A 18 -1.12 0.10 10.28
C LEU A 18 -1.16 1.34 9.38
N CYS A 19 -2.21 2.18 9.50
CA CYS A 19 -2.26 3.44 8.75
C CYS A 19 -1.09 4.37 9.10
N ASN A 20 -0.72 4.47 10.37
CA ASN A 20 0.43 5.27 10.80
C ASN A 20 1.76 4.72 10.25
N ASP A 21 1.91 3.41 10.24
CA ASP A 21 3.12 2.76 9.71
C ASP A 21 3.24 2.98 8.20
N LEU A 22 2.12 2.87 7.45
CA LEU A 22 2.10 3.13 6.01
C LEU A 22 2.47 4.57 5.66
N VAL A 23 1.99 5.55 6.43
CA VAL A 23 2.35 6.98 6.21
C VAL A 23 3.84 7.23 6.40
N LYS A 24 4.51 6.47 7.25
CA LYS A 24 5.95 6.62 7.47
C LYS A 24 6.80 6.08 6.32
N VAL A 25 6.29 5.07 5.60
CA VAL A 25 7.04 4.36 4.56
C VAL A 25 6.60 4.69 3.13
N ILE A 26 5.46 5.37 2.97
CA ILE A 26 4.96 5.84 1.67
C ILE A 26 5.13 7.36 1.62
N PRO A 27 6.10 7.88 0.84
CA PRO A 27 6.32 9.31 0.71
C PRO A 27 5.07 10.04 0.20
N GLY A 28 4.74 11.16 0.84
CA GLY A 28 3.56 11.96 0.48
C GLY A 28 2.23 11.34 0.92
N ALA A 29 2.22 10.23 1.64
CA ALA A 29 0.99 9.69 2.21
C ALA A 29 0.49 10.55 3.38
N VAL A 30 -0.82 10.81 3.42
CA VAL A 30 -1.48 11.56 4.49
C VAL A 30 -2.56 10.70 5.13
N LYS A 31 -2.46 10.51 6.44
CA LYS A 31 -3.50 9.82 7.20
C LYS A 31 -4.62 10.76 7.56
N VAL A 32 -5.86 10.35 7.25
CA VAL A 32 -7.08 11.05 7.67
C VAL A 32 -7.94 10.12 8.52
N ASN A 33 -8.42 10.64 9.64
CA ASN A 33 -9.36 9.90 10.47
C ASN A 33 -10.72 9.82 9.77
N ARG A 34 -11.21 8.58 9.55
CA ARG A 34 -12.47 8.36 8.84
C ARG A 34 -13.68 9.00 9.54
N GLY A 35 -13.78 8.90 10.85
CA GLY A 35 -14.95 9.37 11.59
C GLY A 35 -16.26 8.85 10.99
N LYS A 36 -17.20 9.77 10.74
CA LYS A 36 -18.50 9.49 10.10
C LYS A 36 -18.50 9.62 8.58
N MET A 37 -17.38 10.02 7.97
CA MET A 37 -17.28 10.26 6.51
C MET A 37 -17.81 9.08 5.68
N SER A 38 -18.65 9.38 4.70
CA SER A 38 -19.04 8.47 3.62
C SER A 38 -17.87 8.18 2.67
N ILE A 39 -18.04 7.37 1.64
CA ILE A 39 -17.01 7.21 0.61
C ILE A 39 -16.91 8.47 -0.25
N LYS A 40 -18.03 9.14 -0.52
CA LYS A 40 -18.07 10.43 -1.22
C LYS A 40 -17.25 11.48 -0.46
N ASP A 41 -17.39 11.56 0.87
CA ASP A 41 -16.62 12.50 1.70
C ASP A 41 -15.13 12.15 1.71
N VAL A 42 -14.77 10.85 1.66
CA VAL A 42 -13.36 10.45 1.50
C VAL A 42 -12.82 10.88 0.14
N ALA A 43 -13.61 10.74 -0.92
CA ALA A 43 -13.20 11.20 -2.25
C ALA A 43 -13.01 12.73 -2.27
N ALA A 44 -13.96 13.50 -1.71
CA ALA A 44 -13.83 14.95 -1.57
C ALA A 44 -12.58 15.34 -0.77
N LYS A 45 -12.35 14.66 0.38
CA LYS A 45 -11.15 14.90 1.20
C LYS A 45 -9.85 14.53 0.50
N THR A 46 -9.89 13.55 -0.39
CA THR A 46 -8.75 13.18 -1.23
C THR A 46 -8.37 14.33 -2.16
N LEU A 47 -9.36 14.95 -2.81
CA LEU A 47 -9.14 16.13 -3.69
C LEU A 47 -8.64 17.35 -2.90
N GLU A 48 -9.22 17.64 -1.73
CA GLU A 48 -8.76 18.75 -0.87
C GLU A 48 -7.26 18.63 -0.53
N LEU A 49 -6.75 17.40 -0.41
CA LEU A 49 -5.33 17.13 -0.14
C LEU A 49 -4.46 17.10 -1.41
N ASN A 50 -5.00 17.49 -2.56
CA ASN A 50 -4.35 17.35 -3.86
C ASN A 50 -3.87 15.91 -4.13
N ALA A 51 -4.59 14.94 -3.60
CA ALA A 51 -4.36 13.52 -3.84
C ALA A 51 -5.35 13.02 -4.90
N ASN A 52 -4.97 11.96 -5.60
CA ASN A 52 -5.82 11.34 -6.61
C ASN A 52 -6.17 9.88 -6.30
N ALA A 53 -5.75 9.40 -5.15
CA ALA A 53 -6.10 8.06 -4.68
C ALA A 53 -6.24 8.02 -3.16
N ALA A 54 -7.08 7.11 -2.69
CA ALA A 54 -7.20 6.78 -1.28
C ALA A 54 -7.06 5.27 -1.03
N ILE A 55 -6.35 4.93 0.04
CA ILE A 55 -6.21 3.57 0.55
C ILE A 55 -7.09 3.46 1.79
N ILE A 56 -8.07 2.55 1.77
CA ILE A 56 -9.04 2.36 2.85
C ILE A 56 -8.82 0.99 3.48
N ILE A 57 -8.57 0.95 4.79
CA ILE A 57 -8.31 -0.28 5.54
C ILE A 57 -9.47 -0.59 6.46
N SER A 58 -10.11 -1.74 6.26
CA SER A 58 -11.20 -2.20 7.12
C SER A 58 -10.73 -3.16 8.21
N VAL A 59 -11.64 -3.41 9.15
CA VAL A 59 -11.43 -4.33 10.27
C VAL A 59 -12.13 -5.64 10.00
N TYR A 60 -11.47 -6.74 10.35
CA TYR A 60 -12.08 -8.06 10.46
C TYR A 60 -11.60 -8.74 11.74
N ARG A 61 -12.53 -9.14 12.60
CA ARG A 61 -12.24 -9.80 13.89
C ARG A 61 -11.17 -9.06 14.72
N GLY A 62 -11.31 -7.74 14.83
CA GLY A 62 -10.39 -6.90 15.63
C GLY A 62 -9.06 -6.53 14.95
N ASN A 63 -8.74 -7.11 13.81
CA ASN A 63 -7.50 -6.88 13.06
C ASN A 63 -7.75 -6.17 11.72
N PRO A 64 -6.73 -5.59 11.07
CA PRO A 64 -6.84 -5.18 9.69
C PRO A 64 -7.28 -6.36 8.81
N GLY A 65 -8.39 -6.21 8.07
CA GLY A 65 -9.03 -7.30 7.37
C GLY A 65 -9.04 -7.18 5.86
N LYS A 66 -9.26 -5.96 5.34
CA LYS A 66 -9.23 -5.70 3.89
C LYS A 66 -8.58 -4.37 3.58
N ILE A 67 -8.00 -4.28 2.39
CA ILE A 67 -7.53 -3.03 1.80
C ILE A 67 -8.30 -2.81 0.51
N TRP A 68 -8.81 -1.60 0.34
CA TRP A 68 -9.46 -1.10 -0.86
C TRP A 68 -8.74 0.12 -1.38
N PHE A 69 -8.77 0.28 -2.69
CA PHE A 69 -8.20 1.41 -3.39
C PHE A 69 -9.31 2.22 -4.05
N LEU A 70 -9.27 3.52 -3.87
CA LEU A 70 -10.18 4.47 -4.48
C LEU A 70 -9.36 5.41 -5.38
N GLN A 71 -9.65 5.42 -6.67
CA GLN A 71 -9.14 6.44 -7.59
C GLN A 71 -10.13 7.60 -7.59
N VAL A 72 -9.62 8.82 -7.53
CA VAL A 72 -10.46 10.03 -7.46
C VAL A 72 -10.02 11.01 -8.54
N THR A 73 -11.00 11.56 -9.25
CA THR A 73 -10.86 12.66 -10.18
C THR A 73 -11.76 13.80 -9.75
N GLU A 74 -11.66 14.97 -10.34
CA GLU A 74 -12.53 16.12 -10.05
C GLU A 74 -14.02 15.82 -10.23
N ARG A 75 -14.36 14.87 -11.13
CA ARG A 75 -15.75 14.57 -11.52
C ARG A 75 -16.27 13.23 -11.02
N SER A 76 -15.41 12.34 -10.59
CA SER A 76 -15.79 10.97 -10.26
C SER A 76 -14.82 10.31 -9.29
N TYR A 77 -15.29 9.24 -8.67
CA TYR A 77 -14.43 8.31 -7.94
C TYR A 77 -14.82 6.88 -8.27
N GLU A 78 -13.84 6.00 -8.29
CA GLU A 78 -14.05 4.59 -8.60
C GLU A 78 -13.21 3.67 -7.70
N TRP A 79 -13.73 2.48 -7.45
CA TRP A 79 -12.97 1.43 -6.81
C TRP A 79 -12.00 0.81 -7.80
N VAL A 80 -10.73 0.77 -7.41
CA VAL A 80 -9.67 0.14 -8.22
C VAL A 80 -9.40 -1.26 -7.68
N PRO A 81 -9.61 -2.31 -8.49
CA PRO A 81 -9.25 -3.66 -8.09
C PRO A 81 -7.73 -3.84 -7.94
N PRO A 82 -7.28 -4.79 -7.10
CA PRO A 82 -8.12 -5.75 -6.38
C PRO A 82 -8.61 -5.25 -5.02
N ASP A 83 -9.73 -5.81 -4.54
CA ASP A 83 -9.99 -5.84 -3.10
C ASP A 83 -9.06 -6.86 -2.47
N ILE A 84 -8.24 -6.44 -1.52
CA ILE A 84 -7.26 -7.31 -0.88
C ILE A 84 -7.80 -7.80 0.46
N LEU A 85 -8.04 -9.11 0.59
CA LEU A 85 -8.32 -9.77 1.86
C LEU A 85 -7.00 -10.11 2.56
N LEU A 86 -6.83 -9.63 3.78
CA LEU A 86 -5.61 -9.82 4.56
C LEU A 86 -5.63 -11.16 5.32
N ALA A 87 -4.50 -11.83 5.34
CA ALA A 87 -4.23 -12.98 6.22
C ALA A 87 -3.68 -12.51 7.56
N GLY A 88 -2.96 -11.39 7.57
CA GLY A 88 -2.39 -10.81 8.77
C GLY A 88 -1.47 -9.64 8.44
N VAL A 89 -1.08 -8.93 9.50
CA VAL A 89 -0.18 -7.79 9.41
C VAL A 89 0.86 -7.87 10.52
N LYS A 90 2.13 -7.65 10.17
CA LYS A 90 3.19 -7.38 11.13
C LYS A 90 3.46 -5.87 11.11
N LEU A 91 3.16 -5.19 12.21
CA LEU A 91 3.35 -3.74 12.36
C LEU A 91 4.82 -3.38 12.47
N GLN A 92 5.18 -2.14 12.16
CA GLN A 92 6.56 -1.67 12.24
C GLN A 92 7.21 -1.93 13.58
N ARG A 93 6.53 -1.63 14.69
CA ARG A 93 7.01 -1.91 16.05
C ARG A 93 7.33 -3.39 16.34
N GLU A 94 6.79 -4.30 15.55
CA GLU A 94 7.00 -5.76 15.70
C GLU A 94 8.26 -6.23 14.94
N PHE A 95 8.96 -5.32 14.23
CA PHE A 95 10.27 -5.56 13.61
C PHE A 95 11.43 -5.09 14.49
N GLY A 96 11.15 -4.42 15.59
CA GLY A 96 12.13 -3.81 16.47
C GLY A 96 12.09 -2.28 16.38
N TYR A 97 13.03 -1.63 17.06
CA TYR A 97 13.13 -0.17 17.02
C TYR A 97 13.95 0.27 15.80
N PHE A 98 13.33 1.07 14.93
CA PHE A 98 14.01 1.74 13.83
C PHE A 98 13.80 3.24 13.94
N LYS A 99 14.88 4.00 13.92
CA LYS A 99 14.81 5.44 13.71
C LYS A 99 14.68 5.65 12.19
N LEU A 100 13.44 5.81 11.72
CA LEU A 100 13.20 6.11 10.30
C LEU A 100 13.44 7.60 10.08
N SER A 101 14.31 7.90 9.13
CA SER A 101 14.35 9.23 8.51
C SER A 101 13.17 9.36 7.55
N PRO A 102 12.64 10.58 7.31
CA PRO A 102 11.60 10.77 6.31
C PRO A 102 12.07 10.27 4.94
N PHE A 103 11.35 9.31 4.38
CA PHE A 103 11.61 8.83 3.03
C PHE A 103 11.04 9.81 2.01
N ARG A 104 11.76 10.01 0.90
CA ARG A 104 11.38 10.91 -0.19
C ARG A 104 11.04 10.16 -1.45
N LYS A 105 11.70 9.01 -1.70
CA LYS A 105 11.58 8.25 -2.94
C LYS A 105 11.22 6.80 -2.64
N LEU A 106 10.13 6.34 -3.26
CA LEU A 106 9.62 4.97 -3.19
C LEU A 106 9.58 4.37 -4.58
N ALA A 107 9.93 3.09 -4.71
CA ALA A 107 9.62 2.27 -5.86
C ALA A 107 8.81 1.03 -5.45
N VAL A 108 7.97 0.54 -6.34
CA VAL A 108 7.40 -0.81 -6.23
C VAL A 108 8.37 -1.77 -6.88
N THR A 109 8.64 -2.88 -6.23
CA THR A 109 9.56 -3.90 -6.75
C THR A 109 8.90 -5.27 -6.77
N ILE A 110 9.26 -6.09 -7.76
CA ILE A 110 8.77 -7.45 -7.93
C ILE A 110 9.87 -8.29 -8.59
N SER A 111 9.93 -9.59 -8.28
CA SER A 111 10.84 -10.49 -8.97
C SER A 111 10.37 -10.76 -10.40
N GLU A 112 11.31 -10.86 -11.37
CA GLU A 112 11.04 -11.19 -12.77
C GLU A 112 10.33 -12.54 -12.95
N GLU A 113 10.53 -13.49 -12.05
CA GLU A 113 9.89 -14.81 -12.08
C GLU A 113 8.50 -14.83 -11.43
N THR A 114 8.00 -13.70 -11.03
CA THR A 114 6.72 -13.64 -10.28
C THR A 114 5.54 -13.78 -11.24
N LYS A 115 4.56 -14.59 -10.83
CA LYS A 115 3.38 -14.91 -11.62
C LYS A 115 2.46 -13.71 -11.86
N ASP A 116 1.75 -13.73 -12.97
CA ASP A 116 0.86 -12.68 -13.51
C ASP A 116 -0.04 -11.96 -12.51
N GLU A 117 -0.60 -12.66 -11.53
CA GLU A 117 -1.51 -12.04 -10.55
C GLU A 117 -0.78 -11.10 -9.57
N LEU A 118 0.44 -11.44 -9.16
CA LEU A 118 1.25 -10.58 -8.31
C LEU A 118 1.85 -9.42 -9.11
N GLU A 119 2.22 -9.66 -10.34
CA GLU A 119 2.65 -8.61 -11.26
C GLU A 119 1.53 -7.59 -11.46
N LYS A 120 0.30 -8.06 -11.69
CA LYS A 120 -0.87 -7.19 -11.78
C LYS A 120 -1.10 -6.38 -10.51
N LEU A 121 -0.89 -6.97 -9.32
CA LEU A 121 -0.93 -6.26 -8.05
C LEU A 121 0.16 -5.19 -7.97
N ALA A 122 1.40 -5.53 -8.31
CA ALA A 122 2.53 -4.60 -8.28
C ALA A 122 2.29 -3.40 -9.24
N ARG A 123 1.81 -3.64 -10.45
CA ARG A 123 1.40 -2.59 -11.41
C ARG A 123 0.28 -1.71 -10.86
N THR A 124 -0.72 -2.31 -10.22
CA THR A 124 -1.81 -1.54 -9.59
C THR A 124 -1.29 -0.65 -8.47
N LEU A 125 -0.42 -1.16 -7.60
CA LEU A 125 0.19 -0.38 -6.52
C LEU A 125 1.09 0.75 -7.07
N SER A 126 1.89 0.47 -8.09
CA SER A 126 2.71 1.45 -8.80
C SER A 126 1.84 2.58 -9.36
N ASN A 127 0.73 2.26 -10.02
CA ASN A 127 -0.19 3.24 -10.60
C ASN A 127 -0.91 4.08 -9.52
N ILE A 128 -1.40 3.45 -8.45
CA ILE A 128 -2.08 4.14 -7.34
C ILE A 128 -1.13 5.09 -6.61
N LEU A 129 0.08 4.62 -6.34
CA LEU A 129 1.12 5.40 -5.67
C LEU A 129 1.89 6.31 -6.63
N LYS A 130 1.68 6.17 -7.96
CA LYS A 130 2.40 6.87 -9.05
C LYS A 130 3.92 6.84 -8.86
N VAL A 131 4.44 5.68 -8.57
CA VAL A 131 5.87 5.40 -8.39
C VAL A 131 6.31 4.35 -9.41
N PRO A 132 7.59 4.28 -9.77
CA PRO A 132 8.06 3.30 -10.74
C PRO A 132 7.89 1.87 -10.25
N LEU A 133 7.63 0.96 -11.18
CA LEU A 133 7.70 -0.48 -10.99
C LEU A 133 9.04 -0.98 -11.53
N ILE A 134 9.79 -1.68 -10.69
CA ILE A 134 11.12 -2.22 -11.01
C ILE A 134 11.07 -3.74 -10.89
N TYR A 135 11.49 -4.42 -11.94
CA TYR A 135 11.65 -5.87 -11.96
C TYR A 135 13.04 -6.23 -11.47
N ILE A 136 13.12 -7.16 -10.52
CA ILE A 136 14.34 -7.55 -9.85
C ILE A 136 14.76 -8.94 -10.32
N PRO A 137 15.94 -9.13 -10.94
CA PRO A 137 16.45 -10.44 -11.27
C PRO A 137 16.83 -11.22 -10.00
N ILE A 138 16.41 -12.48 -9.91
CA ILE A 138 16.67 -13.34 -8.73
C ILE A 138 18.16 -13.64 -8.57
N SER A 139 18.89 -13.73 -9.67
CA SER A 139 20.28 -14.23 -9.70
C SER A 139 21.36 -13.25 -9.21
N HIS A 140 21.07 -11.95 -9.07
CA HIS A 140 22.09 -10.93 -8.80
C HIS A 140 21.67 -9.90 -7.74
N LYS A 141 21.96 -10.19 -6.46
CA LYS A 141 21.74 -9.27 -5.33
C LYS A 141 22.46 -7.91 -5.49
N GLU A 142 23.56 -7.86 -6.23
CA GLU A 142 24.30 -6.61 -6.49
C GLU A 142 23.63 -5.73 -7.52
N LEU A 143 23.05 -6.30 -8.58
CA LEU A 143 22.23 -5.57 -9.54
C LEU A 143 20.99 -4.95 -8.90
N LEU A 144 20.41 -5.66 -7.92
CA LEU A 144 19.29 -5.14 -7.13
C LEU A 144 19.65 -3.83 -6.43
N LYS A 145 20.82 -3.75 -5.79
CA LYS A 145 21.30 -2.53 -5.12
C LYS A 145 21.50 -1.39 -6.11
N GLN A 146 21.99 -1.67 -7.32
CA GLN A 146 22.16 -0.64 -8.36
C GLN A 146 20.84 -0.13 -8.91
N GLN A 147 19.87 -1.01 -9.16
CA GLN A 147 18.57 -0.63 -9.73
C GLN A 147 17.72 0.22 -8.78
N VAL A 148 17.85 0.01 -7.46
CA VAL A 148 17.06 0.72 -6.45
C VAL A 148 17.84 1.79 -5.67
N LYS A 149 19.09 2.07 -6.02
CA LYS A 149 19.98 3.01 -5.31
C LYS A 149 19.43 4.43 -5.19
N ASP A 150 18.61 4.85 -6.15
CA ASP A 150 18.01 6.19 -6.21
C ASP A 150 16.73 6.32 -5.36
N PHE A 151 16.32 5.24 -4.71
CA PHE A 151 15.14 5.19 -3.85
C PHE A 151 15.54 4.96 -2.39
N ASP A 152 14.76 5.51 -1.47
CA ASP A 152 15.03 5.36 -0.04
C ASP A 152 14.40 4.07 0.52
N VAL A 153 13.25 3.68 -0.06
CA VAL A 153 12.46 2.52 0.34
C VAL A 153 11.83 1.85 -0.87
N THR A 154 11.71 0.55 -0.84
CA THR A 154 10.94 -0.21 -1.83
C THR A 154 9.73 -0.88 -1.19
N LEU A 155 8.60 -0.86 -1.91
CA LEU A 155 7.43 -1.68 -1.65
C LEU A 155 7.59 -2.95 -2.50
N HIS A 156 8.03 -4.02 -1.87
CA HIS A 156 8.28 -5.30 -2.53
C HIS A 156 7.06 -6.21 -2.46
N VAL A 157 6.61 -6.66 -3.63
CA VAL A 157 5.52 -7.66 -3.75
C VAL A 157 6.16 -9.03 -3.98
N ASP A 158 5.87 -9.96 -3.08
CA ASP A 158 6.52 -11.26 -3.05
C ASP A 158 5.52 -12.40 -2.80
N ASN A 159 5.88 -13.61 -3.19
CA ASN A 159 5.17 -14.80 -2.79
C ASN A 159 5.32 -15.01 -1.27
N ASP A 160 4.27 -15.47 -0.61
CA ASP A 160 4.34 -15.87 0.80
C ASP A 160 4.18 -17.39 0.89
N PRO A 161 5.03 -18.11 1.63
CA PRO A 161 4.98 -19.58 1.69
C PRO A 161 3.69 -20.14 2.29
N ARG A 162 2.96 -19.33 3.06
CA ARG A 162 1.72 -19.75 3.76
C ARG A 162 0.47 -19.10 3.17
N PHE A 163 0.62 -17.99 2.44
CA PHE A 163 -0.48 -17.18 1.93
C PHE A 163 -0.29 -16.87 0.45
N LYS A 164 -1.22 -16.15 -0.13
CA LYS A 164 -1.17 -15.82 -1.56
C LYS A 164 0.03 -14.93 -1.91
N ALA A 165 0.31 -13.93 -1.08
CA ALA A 165 1.39 -12.98 -1.28
C ALA A 165 1.71 -12.19 0.00
N ALA A 166 2.82 -11.48 0.00
CA ALA A 166 3.19 -10.49 1.00
C ALA A 166 3.63 -9.18 0.34
N ILE A 167 3.23 -8.06 0.94
CA ILE A 167 3.78 -6.74 0.66
C ILE A 167 4.74 -6.42 1.80
N LYS A 168 5.99 -6.10 1.46
CA LYS A 168 7.08 -5.79 2.37
C LYS A 168 7.62 -4.40 2.08
N PHE A 169 8.00 -3.64 3.10
CA PHE A 169 8.72 -2.37 2.93
C PHE A 169 10.17 -2.59 3.33
N ILE A 170 11.09 -2.34 2.39
CA ILE A 170 12.52 -2.62 2.52
C ILE A 170 13.26 -1.31 2.32
N GLN A 171 14.09 -0.94 3.29
CA GLN A 171 15.00 0.19 3.18
C GLN A 171 16.15 -0.16 2.24
N THR A 172 16.44 0.70 1.28
CA THR A 172 17.40 0.38 0.21
C THR A 172 18.85 0.41 0.66
N VAL A 173 19.18 1.29 1.61
CA VAL A 173 20.55 1.49 2.11
C VAL A 173 21.16 0.21 2.71
N ASP A 174 20.38 -0.52 3.50
CA ASP A 174 20.85 -1.70 4.22
C ASP A 174 20.11 -3.00 3.85
N GLY A 175 19.10 -2.90 3.00
CA GLY A 175 18.27 -4.03 2.56
C GLY A 175 17.37 -4.60 3.67
N LYS A 176 17.19 -3.89 4.79
CA LYS A 176 16.38 -4.36 5.89
C LYS A 176 14.90 -4.12 5.65
N GLU A 177 14.10 -5.11 6.03
CA GLU A 177 12.65 -4.93 6.12
C GLU A 177 12.30 -4.11 7.35
N ILE A 178 11.69 -2.95 7.11
CA ILE A 178 11.33 -1.97 8.15
C ILE A 178 9.85 -2.01 8.51
N GLY A 179 9.05 -2.80 7.77
CA GLY A 179 7.60 -2.91 7.95
C GLY A 179 6.81 -1.66 7.57
N PRO A 180 5.48 -1.76 7.56
CA PRO A 180 4.71 -2.95 7.94
C PRO A 180 4.84 -4.08 6.90
N ARG A 181 4.66 -5.35 7.32
CA ARG A 181 4.45 -6.47 6.40
C ARG A 181 2.97 -6.77 6.33
N ILE A 182 2.44 -6.87 5.12
CA ILE A 182 1.03 -7.16 4.86
C ILE A 182 0.95 -8.49 4.15
N ARG A 183 0.36 -9.50 4.79
CA ARG A 183 0.13 -10.82 4.20
C ARG A 183 -1.25 -10.90 3.57
N ILE A 184 -1.30 -11.32 2.33
CA ILE A 184 -2.50 -11.36 1.48
C ILE A 184 -3.04 -12.78 1.45
N LYS A 185 -4.31 -12.95 1.87
CA LYS A 185 -5.02 -14.22 1.79
C LYS A 185 -5.64 -14.44 0.42
N LYS A 186 -6.28 -13.40 -0.14
CA LYS A 186 -6.99 -13.45 -1.42
C LYS A 186 -7.09 -12.06 -2.05
N MET A 187 -7.12 -12.00 -3.36
CA MET A 187 -7.38 -10.79 -4.15
C MET A 187 -8.63 -10.99 -5.00
N PHE A 188 -9.48 -9.95 -5.08
CA PHE A 188 -10.72 -9.97 -5.86
C PHE A 188 -10.62 -8.89 -6.94
N TRP A 189 -10.56 -9.31 -8.22
CA TRP A 189 -10.27 -8.43 -9.36
C TRP A 189 -11.51 -7.91 -10.08
N GLN A 190 -12.70 -8.41 -9.77
CA GLN A 190 -13.93 -8.18 -10.55
C GLN A 190 -14.79 -7.01 -10.08
N ILE A 191 -14.26 -6.05 -9.31
CA ILE A 191 -15.05 -4.96 -8.75
C ILE A 191 -14.70 -3.65 -9.49
N LYS A 192 -15.51 -3.26 -10.48
CA LYS A 192 -15.55 -1.89 -10.99
C LYS A 192 -16.88 -1.24 -10.60
N ARG A 193 -16.85 -0.24 -9.74
CA ARG A 193 -17.98 0.64 -9.46
C ARG A 193 -17.52 2.08 -9.58
N VAL A 194 -18.02 2.78 -10.58
CA VAL A 194 -17.76 4.21 -10.83
C VAL A 194 -18.92 5.01 -10.24
N PHE A 195 -18.61 6.07 -9.52
CA PHE A 195 -19.58 7.00 -8.95
C PHE A 195 -19.24 8.42 -9.39
N LYS A 196 -20.25 9.20 -9.77
CA LYS A 196 -20.07 10.62 -10.07
C LYS A 196 -20.00 11.44 -8.76
N ILE A 197 -19.18 12.47 -8.75
CA ILE A 197 -19.17 13.49 -7.72
C ILE A 197 -20.11 14.57 -8.25
N GLU A 198 -21.36 14.57 -7.79
CA GLU A 198 -22.31 15.68 -8.03
C GLU A 198 -22.02 16.82 -7.06
#